data_836252a3a1fe8c229794d2df9dbc2615
#
_entry.id   836252a3a1fe8c229794d2df9dbc2615
#
_cell.length_a   1.000
_cell.length_b   1.000
_cell.length_c   1.000
_cell.angle_alpha   90.00
_cell.angle_beta   90.00
_cell.angle_gamma   90.00
#
_symmetry.space_group_name_H-M   'P 1'
#
loop_
_entity.id
_entity.type
_entity.pdbx_description
1 polymer ?
#
loop_
_entity_poly.entity_id
_entity_poly.type
_entity_poly.pdbx_seq_one_letter_code
_entity_poly.pdbx_strand_id
1 'polypeptide(L)'
;MGYSYFSFYSCLALLFACMLVTEISEAQVGISVFPTSETSYKNSLTGIPESLFNPYQDYEFHETHETALSLHAAGNHVQAMKLLRKALISNRIQEGFYNETQVALQKATIEIEKGQGNWKTVDDLYSHLELIYRRLYDRDPQKLEDGLREISAWLAYSLNTIQIGGRHQKLHRAYRILKQRLEIVEKQLVVDSGAYDFKVSLLSEKISILERQLYPTASKENSDRYRNW
;
A
#
# COMPACT_ATOMS: atom_id res chain seq x y z
N MET A 1 -1.94 -60.29 -8.35
CA MET A 1 -1.69 -59.49 -9.56
C MET A 1 -1.87 -58.03 -9.17
N GLY A 2 -0.77 -57.35 -8.84
CA GLY A 2 -0.75 -55.97 -8.47
C GLY A 2 0.24 -55.25 -9.36
N TYR A 3 -0.24 -54.51 -10.36
CA TYR A 3 0.61 -53.77 -11.28
C TYR A 3 0.85 -52.34 -10.76
N SER A 4 2.09 -52.05 -10.67
CA SER A 4 2.84 -50.88 -10.34
C SER A 4 2.39 -49.63 -11.13
N TYR A 5 1.71 -48.69 -10.48
CA TYR A 5 1.38 -47.36 -11.03
C TYR A 5 2.43 -46.27 -10.65
N PHE A 6 3.60 -46.68 -10.14
CA PHE A 6 4.60 -45.74 -9.59
C PHE A 6 5.60 -45.17 -10.61
N SER A 7 5.57 -45.62 -11.88
CA SER A 7 6.62 -45.25 -12.85
C SER A 7 6.27 -44.10 -13.80
N PHE A 8 5.00 -43.70 -13.89
CA PHE A 8 4.60 -42.67 -14.87
C PHE A 8 4.71 -41.22 -14.37
N TYR A 9 4.65 -41.01 -13.08
CA TYR A 9 4.73 -39.65 -12.54
C TYR A 9 6.17 -39.10 -12.41
N SER A 10 7.16 -39.99 -12.40
CA SER A 10 8.57 -39.56 -12.26
C SER A 10 9.15 -39.01 -13.56
N CYS A 11 8.68 -39.43 -14.73
CA CYS A 11 9.14 -38.90 -16.01
C CYS A 11 8.50 -37.56 -16.38
N LEU A 12 7.28 -37.29 -15.94
CA LEU A 12 6.59 -36.03 -16.22
C LEU A 12 7.17 -34.88 -15.41
N ALA A 13 7.62 -35.15 -14.17
CA ALA A 13 8.26 -34.16 -13.30
C ALA A 13 9.64 -33.73 -13.82
N LEU A 14 10.39 -34.61 -14.46
CA LEU A 14 11.70 -34.30 -15.02
C LEU A 14 11.63 -33.49 -16.33
N LEU A 15 10.56 -33.65 -17.11
CA LEU A 15 10.35 -32.85 -18.32
C LEU A 15 9.90 -31.40 -18.01
N PHE A 16 9.21 -31.17 -16.89
CA PHE A 16 8.85 -29.83 -16.46
C PHE A 16 10.03 -29.06 -15.85
N ALA A 17 10.98 -29.77 -15.23
CA ALA A 17 12.18 -29.14 -14.67
C ALA A 17 13.18 -28.69 -15.75
N CYS A 18 13.23 -29.35 -16.91
CA CYS A 18 14.09 -28.94 -18.02
C CYS A 18 13.58 -27.73 -18.82
N MET A 19 12.28 -27.46 -18.80
CA MET A 19 11.70 -26.30 -19.51
C MET A 19 11.86 -24.97 -18.72
N LEU A 20 12.18 -25.04 -17.45
CA LEU A 20 12.34 -23.83 -16.60
C LEU A 20 13.79 -23.32 -16.52
N VAL A 21 14.75 -24.00 -17.12
CA VAL A 21 16.19 -23.63 -17.03
C VAL A 21 16.68 -22.86 -18.26
N THR A 22 15.90 -22.74 -19.33
CA THR A 22 16.34 -22.09 -20.57
C THR A 22 15.95 -20.62 -20.73
N GLU A 23 15.29 -19.98 -19.75
CA GLU A 23 14.93 -18.56 -19.84
C GLU A 23 15.63 -17.62 -18.83
N ILE A 24 16.71 -18.07 -18.17
CA ILE A 24 17.51 -17.20 -17.30
C ILE A 24 18.90 -16.98 -17.90
N SER A 25 18.94 -16.52 -19.13
CA SER A 25 20.22 -16.09 -19.72
C SER A 25 19.97 -15.07 -20.81
N GLU A 26 19.59 -13.87 -20.42
CA GLU A 26 19.82 -12.63 -21.19
C GLU A 26 19.15 -11.43 -20.50
N ALA A 27 19.68 -11.05 -19.34
CA ALA A 27 19.49 -9.70 -18.80
C ALA A 27 20.75 -9.24 -18.07
N GLN A 28 21.89 -9.26 -18.77
CA GLN A 28 22.99 -8.40 -18.43
C GLN A 28 22.65 -6.99 -18.94
N VAL A 29 21.88 -6.25 -18.15
CA VAL A 29 21.77 -4.80 -18.30
C VAL A 29 23.10 -4.21 -17.90
N GLY A 30 23.86 -3.78 -18.90
CA GLY A 30 25.08 -3.04 -18.72
C GLY A 30 24.84 -1.81 -17.85
N ILE A 31 25.46 -1.78 -16.69
CA ILE A 31 25.61 -0.56 -15.90
C ILE A 31 26.49 0.37 -16.73
N SER A 32 25.87 1.27 -17.47
CA SER A 32 26.58 2.38 -18.08
C SER A 32 27.05 3.29 -16.95
N VAL A 33 28.33 3.22 -16.65
CA VAL A 33 29.04 4.19 -15.81
C VAL A 33 28.89 5.55 -16.48
N PHE A 34 28.09 6.43 -15.89
CA PHE A 34 27.99 7.82 -16.34
C PHE A 34 29.36 8.49 -16.14
N PRO A 35 29.96 9.07 -17.17
CA PRO A 35 31.20 9.82 -17.01
C PRO A 35 30.90 11.09 -16.21
N THR A 36 31.51 11.20 -15.04
CA THR A 36 31.57 12.44 -14.25
C THR A 36 32.45 13.44 -14.98
N SER A 37 31.84 14.27 -15.82
CA SER A 37 32.48 15.49 -16.34
C SER A 37 31.54 16.67 -16.17
N GLU A 38 31.62 17.30 -15.00
CA GLU A 38 30.75 18.41 -14.57
C GLU A 38 31.01 19.76 -15.22
N THR A 39 31.80 19.89 -16.27
CA THR A 39 32.27 21.21 -16.68
C THR A 39 31.97 21.66 -18.10
N SER A 40 31.16 20.93 -18.90
CA SER A 40 30.95 21.34 -20.31
C SER A 40 29.52 21.64 -20.73
N TYR A 41 28.52 21.48 -19.87
CA TYR A 41 27.12 21.60 -20.29
C TYR A 41 26.47 22.98 -20.06
N LYS A 42 27.15 23.93 -19.44
CA LYS A 42 26.54 25.24 -19.10
C LYS A 42 26.45 26.25 -20.24
N ASN A 43 27.12 26.07 -21.33
CA ASN A 43 27.24 27.13 -22.35
C ASN A 43 26.53 26.88 -23.69
N SER A 44 25.75 25.79 -23.85
CA SER A 44 25.05 25.53 -25.13
C SER A 44 23.53 25.49 -25.04
N LEU A 45 22.95 25.83 -23.88
CA LEU A 45 21.50 25.70 -23.62
C LEU A 45 20.71 27.02 -23.67
N THR A 46 21.34 28.12 -24.07
CA THR A 46 20.61 29.39 -24.25
C THR A 46 19.84 29.36 -25.56
N GLY A 47 18.66 28.88 -25.55
CA GLY A 47 17.75 28.90 -26.72
C GLY A 47 16.78 27.74 -26.84
N ILE A 48 16.83 26.74 -25.98
CA ILE A 48 15.84 25.67 -25.95
C ILE A 48 14.72 26.10 -24.99
N PRO A 49 13.45 26.19 -25.44
CA PRO A 49 12.35 26.54 -24.55
C PRO A 49 12.25 25.54 -23.40
N GLU A 50 12.10 26.06 -22.19
CA GLU A 50 12.03 25.28 -20.93
C GLU A 50 10.97 24.17 -20.96
N SER A 51 9.89 24.38 -21.76
CA SER A 51 8.84 23.41 -22.04
C SER A 51 9.32 22.12 -22.72
N LEU A 52 10.46 22.13 -23.43
CA LEU A 52 11.03 20.92 -24.04
C LEU A 52 11.81 20.06 -23.04
N PHE A 53 12.17 20.59 -21.86
CA PHE A 53 12.90 19.88 -20.82
C PHE A 53 12.02 19.24 -19.76
N ASN A 54 10.73 19.61 -19.66
CA ASN A 54 9.83 19.01 -18.70
C ASN A 54 8.73 18.19 -19.40
N PRO A 55 8.98 16.91 -19.74
CA PRO A 55 8.00 16.04 -20.39
C PRO A 55 6.79 15.75 -19.50
N TYR A 56 6.73 16.34 -18.30
CA TYR A 56 5.67 16.16 -17.32
C TYR A 56 4.84 17.42 -17.07
N GLN A 57 5.12 18.54 -17.78
CA GLN A 57 4.52 19.84 -17.49
C GLN A 57 3.01 19.92 -17.79
N ASP A 58 2.54 19.16 -18.80
CA ASP A 58 1.15 19.18 -19.26
C ASP A 58 0.43 17.85 -19.00
N TYR A 59 0.76 17.19 -17.91
CA TYR A 59 0.19 15.88 -17.62
C TYR A 59 -1.18 16.01 -16.93
N GLU A 60 -2.23 15.57 -17.60
CA GLU A 60 -3.60 15.63 -17.09
C GLU A 60 -3.90 14.37 -16.23
N PHE A 61 -3.83 14.53 -14.92
CA PHE A 61 -3.90 13.42 -13.98
C PHE A 61 -5.24 12.72 -13.94
N HIS A 62 -6.33 13.48 -14.11
CA HIS A 62 -7.67 12.91 -14.04
C HIS A 62 -7.93 11.94 -15.20
N GLU A 63 -7.64 12.35 -16.42
CA GLU A 63 -7.74 11.51 -17.62
C GLU A 63 -6.82 10.28 -17.53
N THR A 64 -5.62 10.47 -17.00
CA THR A 64 -4.66 9.38 -16.78
C THR A 64 -5.17 8.35 -15.80
N HIS A 65 -5.79 8.78 -14.71
CA HIS A 65 -6.37 7.90 -13.71
C HIS A 65 -7.49 7.03 -14.30
N GLU A 66 -8.46 7.63 -15.01
CA GLU A 66 -9.55 6.92 -15.65
C GLU A 66 -9.08 5.97 -16.75
N THR A 67 -8.12 6.42 -17.57
CA THR A 67 -7.50 5.58 -18.59
C THR A 67 -6.80 4.36 -18.00
N ALA A 68 -6.10 4.52 -16.88
CA ALA A 68 -5.42 3.41 -16.21
C ALA A 68 -6.43 2.38 -15.66
N LEU A 69 -7.53 2.84 -15.06
CA LEU A 69 -8.59 1.94 -14.59
C LEU A 69 -9.28 1.20 -15.73
N SER A 70 -9.53 1.90 -16.86
CA SER A 70 -10.08 1.30 -18.08
C SER A 70 -9.15 0.22 -18.66
N LEU A 71 -7.85 0.49 -18.75
CA LEU A 71 -6.86 -0.50 -19.18
C LEU A 71 -6.83 -1.72 -18.24
N HIS A 72 -6.94 -1.49 -16.94
CA HIS A 72 -7.00 -2.57 -15.96
C HIS A 72 -8.26 -3.43 -16.17
N ALA A 73 -9.41 -2.82 -16.34
CA ALA A 73 -10.67 -3.52 -16.62
C ALA A 73 -10.62 -4.32 -17.93
N ALA A 74 -9.86 -3.85 -18.92
CA ALA A 74 -9.60 -4.56 -20.18
C ALA A 74 -8.53 -5.67 -20.06
N GLY A 75 -8.00 -5.94 -18.86
CA GLY A 75 -6.94 -6.93 -18.62
C GLY A 75 -5.51 -6.46 -18.92
N ASN A 76 -5.34 -5.22 -19.35
CA ASN A 76 -4.03 -4.64 -19.68
C ASN A 76 -3.31 -4.07 -18.43
N HIS A 77 -3.13 -4.90 -17.41
CA HIS A 77 -2.61 -4.47 -16.09
C HIS A 77 -1.22 -3.83 -16.17
N VAL A 78 -0.33 -4.37 -17.00
CA VAL A 78 1.04 -3.85 -17.16
C VAL A 78 1.04 -2.42 -17.70
N GLN A 79 0.19 -2.15 -18.69
CA GLN A 79 0.08 -0.81 -19.27
C GLN A 79 -0.58 0.16 -18.28
N ALA A 80 -1.62 -0.27 -17.58
CA ALA A 80 -2.27 0.52 -16.52
C ALA A 80 -1.26 0.94 -15.44
N MET A 81 -0.46 0.00 -14.94
CA MET A 81 0.58 0.27 -13.93
C MET A 81 1.69 1.19 -14.45
N LYS A 82 2.11 1.04 -15.71
CA LYS A 82 3.09 1.93 -16.34
C LYS A 82 2.56 3.37 -16.41
N LEU A 83 1.29 3.52 -16.77
CA LEU A 83 0.63 4.81 -16.84
C LEU A 83 0.51 5.48 -15.47
N LEU A 84 0.06 4.74 -14.44
CA LEU A 84 -0.03 5.26 -13.08
C LEU A 84 1.33 5.63 -12.49
N ARG A 85 2.38 4.85 -12.73
CA ARG A 85 3.74 5.20 -12.30
C ARG A 85 4.21 6.52 -12.91
N LYS A 86 3.96 6.72 -14.21
CA LYS A 86 4.27 7.98 -14.89
C LYS A 86 3.48 9.14 -14.27
N ALA A 87 2.18 8.97 -14.04
CA ALA A 87 1.34 9.97 -13.39
C ALA A 87 1.80 10.32 -11.98
N LEU A 88 2.16 9.32 -11.17
CA LEU A 88 2.70 9.52 -9.82
C LEU A 88 3.99 10.33 -9.81
N ILE A 89 4.90 10.07 -10.75
CA ILE A 89 6.16 10.83 -10.88
C ILE A 89 5.86 12.27 -11.32
N SER A 90 5.06 12.45 -12.35
CA SER A 90 4.63 13.77 -12.83
C SER A 90 3.98 14.60 -11.74
N ASN A 91 3.02 14.03 -11.01
CA ASN A 91 2.34 14.71 -9.92
C ASN A 91 3.31 15.16 -8.81
N ARG A 92 4.28 14.31 -8.45
CA ARG A 92 5.30 14.67 -7.46
C ARG A 92 6.18 15.83 -7.88
N ILE A 93 6.48 15.91 -9.18
CA ILE A 93 7.29 17.01 -9.74
C ILE A 93 6.49 18.31 -9.75
N GLN A 94 5.19 18.27 -10.08
CA GLN A 94 4.35 19.45 -10.23
C GLN A 94 3.78 19.95 -8.90
N GLU A 95 3.23 19.05 -8.09
CA GLU A 95 2.45 19.39 -6.89
C GLU A 95 3.10 18.92 -5.57
N GLY A 96 4.21 18.18 -5.66
CA GLY A 96 4.90 17.62 -4.51
C GLY A 96 4.34 16.25 -4.09
N PHE A 97 4.82 15.78 -2.93
CA PHE A 97 4.58 14.40 -2.47
C PHE A 97 3.25 14.23 -1.71
N TYR A 98 2.64 15.30 -1.22
CA TYR A 98 1.51 15.23 -0.31
C TYR A 98 0.37 16.10 -0.80
N ASN A 99 -0.44 15.55 -1.71
CA ASN A 99 -1.60 16.21 -2.29
C ASN A 99 -2.72 15.20 -2.58
N GLU A 100 -3.94 15.68 -2.87
CA GLU A 100 -5.12 14.84 -3.11
C GLU A 100 -4.97 13.98 -4.37
N THR A 101 -4.34 14.50 -5.42
CA THR A 101 -4.07 13.75 -6.67
C THR A 101 -3.15 12.56 -6.39
N GLN A 102 -2.13 12.74 -5.54
CA GLN A 102 -1.25 11.65 -5.11
C GLN A 102 -2.04 10.55 -4.38
N VAL A 103 -3.00 10.91 -3.53
CA VAL A 103 -3.90 9.96 -2.85
C VAL A 103 -4.72 9.17 -3.88
N ALA A 104 -5.34 9.85 -4.83
CA ALA A 104 -6.17 9.21 -5.87
C ALA A 104 -5.36 8.21 -6.72
N LEU A 105 -4.20 8.62 -7.22
CA LEU A 105 -3.31 7.76 -8.00
C LEU A 105 -2.78 6.56 -7.18
N GLN A 106 -2.47 6.77 -5.92
CA GLN A 106 -2.05 5.70 -5.01
C GLN A 106 -3.17 4.67 -4.79
N LYS A 107 -4.41 5.13 -4.60
CA LYS A 107 -5.59 4.25 -4.46
C LYS A 107 -5.82 3.44 -5.73
N ALA A 108 -5.75 4.04 -6.91
CA ALA A 108 -5.86 3.33 -8.18
C ALA A 108 -4.79 2.23 -8.31
N THR A 109 -3.56 2.54 -7.92
CA THR A 109 -2.47 1.56 -7.90
C THR A 109 -2.77 0.40 -6.96
N ILE A 110 -3.30 0.68 -5.76
CA ILE A 110 -3.71 -0.34 -4.79
C ILE A 110 -4.79 -1.26 -5.38
N GLU A 111 -5.80 -0.71 -6.04
CA GLU A 111 -6.88 -1.52 -6.62
C GLU A 111 -6.38 -2.45 -7.73
N ILE A 112 -5.48 -1.99 -8.58
CA ILE A 112 -4.85 -2.83 -9.62
C ILE A 112 -4.03 -3.96 -8.98
N GLU A 113 -3.20 -3.66 -8.00
CA GLU A 113 -2.36 -4.66 -7.32
C GLU A 113 -3.19 -5.67 -6.51
N LYS A 114 -4.33 -5.25 -5.92
CA LYS A 114 -5.30 -6.15 -5.31
C LYS A 114 -5.91 -7.11 -6.32
N GLY A 115 -6.29 -6.61 -7.49
CA GLY A 115 -6.83 -7.42 -8.57
C GLY A 115 -5.85 -8.50 -9.07
N GLN A 116 -4.56 -8.25 -8.92
CA GLN A 116 -3.49 -9.20 -9.27
C GLN A 116 -3.08 -10.12 -8.10
N GLY A 117 -3.61 -9.92 -6.91
CA GLY A 117 -3.22 -10.67 -5.71
C GLY A 117 -1.82 -10.34 -5.17
N ASN A 118 -1.25 -9.19 -5.55
CA ASN A 118 0.08 -8.75 -5.13
C ASN A 118 0.07 -8.17 -3.71
N TRP A 119 -0.39 -8.95 -2.75
CA TRP A 119 -0.72 -8.51 -1.39
C TRP A 119 0.43 -7.85 -0.64
N LYS A 120 1.67 -8.26 -0.89
CA LYS A 120 2.83 -7.61 -0.28
C LYS A 120 2.98 -6.17 -0.78
N THR A 121 2.88 -5.96 -2.09
CA THR A 121 2.90 -4.62 -2.70
C THR A 121 1.75 -3.76 -2.19
N VAL A 122 0.56 -4.34 -2.07
CA VAL A 122 -0.62 -3.65 -1.50
C VAL A 122 -0.35 -3.19 -0.07
N ASP A 123 0.29 -4.00 0.77
CA ASP A 123 0.62 -3.63 2.15
C ASP A 123 1.64 -2.48 2.22
N ASP A 124 2.65 -2.51 1.34
CA ASP A 124 3.63 -1.44 1.20
C ASP A 124 2.97 -0.13 0.71
N LEU A 125 2.05 -0.22 -0.26
CA LEU A 125 1.28 0.91 -0.77
C LEU A 125 0.37 1.54 0.29
N TYR A 126 -0.32 0.74 1.11
CA TYR A 126 -1.09 1.25 2.24
C TYR A 126 -0.22 1.88 3.33
N SER A 127 1.01 1.38 3.51
CA SER A 127 1.96 2.00 4.43
C SER A 127 2.38 3.39 3.95
N HIS A 128 2.59 3.54 2.65
CA HIS A 128 2.91 4.82 2.04
C HIS A 128 1.68 5.76 2.06
N LEU A 129 0.49 5.25 1.79
CA LEU A 129 -0.76 6.03 1.84
C LEU A 129 -1.02 6.58 3.26
N GLU A 130 -0.75 5.81 4.32
CA GLU A 130 -0.79 6.29 5.70
C GLU A 130 0.12 7.51 5.91
N LEU A 131 1.34 7.46 5.38
CA LEU A 131 2.27 8.60 5.48
C LEU A 131 1.73 9.83 4.76
N ILE A 132 1.15 9.66 3.55
CA ILE A 132 0.54 10.75 2.81
C ILE A 132 -0.61 11.36 3.61
N TYR A 133 -1.55 10.56 4.15
CA TYR A 133 -2.66 11.06 4.95
C TYR A 133 -2.21 11.86 6.16
N ARG A 134 -1.21 11.36 6.89
CA ARG A 134 -0.66 12.06 8.07
C ARG A 134 -0.04 13.41 7.74
N ARG A 135 0.56 13.56 6.58
CA ARG A 135 1.19 14.80 6.12
C ARG A 135 0.21 15.76 5.49
N LEU A 136 -0.68 15.24 4.64
CA LEU A 136 -1.65 16.03 3.91
C LEU A 136 -2.74 16.60 4.84
N TYR A 137 -3.22 15.79 5.78
CA TYR A 137 -4.34 16.13 6.66
C TYR A 137 -3.91 16.44 8.10
N ASP A 138 -2.68 16.89 8.32
CA ASP A 138 -2.16 17.26 9.64
C ASP A 138 -3.04 18.31 10.34
N ARG A 139 -3.64 19.21 9.56
CA ARG A 139 -4.52 20.28 10.03
C ARG A 139 -6.01 20.02 9.81
N ASP A 140 -6.37 18.86 9.27
CA ASP A 140 -7.75 18.45 9.04
C ASP A 140 -8.00 17.08 9.69
N PRO A 141 -8.31 17.08 10.99
CA PRO A 141 -8.46 15.86 11.74
C PRO A 141 -9.61 14.97 11.24
N GLN A 142 -10.66 15.54 10.62
CA GLN A 142 -11.76 14.75 10.05
C GLN A 142 -11.28 13.94 8.84
N LYS A 143 -10.58 14.57 7.90
CA LYS A 143 -10.00 13.87 6.76
C LYS A 143 -8.92 12.89 7.19
N LEU A 144 -8.13 13.22 8.21
CA LEU A 144 -7.16 12.30 8.78
C LEU A 144 -7.84 11.05 9.36
N GLU A 145 -8.95 11.21 10.13
CA GLU A 145 -9.70 10.09 10.67
C GLU A 145 -10.25 9.19 9.56
N ASP A 146 -10.80 9.79 8.50
CA ASP A 146 -11.31 9.04 7.34
C ASP A 146 -10.20 8.24 6.65
N GLY A 147 -9.03 8.83 6.44
CA GLY A 147 -7.86 8.14 5.91
C GLY A 147 -7.38 7.01 6.82
N LEU A 148 -7.26 7.26 8.12
CA LEU A 148 -6.85 6.24 9.09
C LEU A 148 -7.89 5.12 9.23
N ARG A 149 -9.18 5.40 9.02
CA ARG A 149 -10.23 4.40 8.93
C ARG A 149 -9.99 3.42 7.78
N GLU A 150 -9.64 3.93 6.61
CA GLU A 150 -9.28 3.11 5.45
C GLU A 150 -8.05 2.22 5.74
N ILE A 151 -6.99 2.79 6.32
CA ILE A 151 -5.79 2.02 6.69
C ILE A 151 -6.11 0.94 7.72
N SER A 152 -6.92 1.25 8.74
CA SER A 152 -7.30 0.26 9.75
C SER A 152 -8.17 -0.86 9.20
N ALA A 153 -9.03 -0.57 8.21
CA ALA A 153 -9.81 -1.58 7.51
C ALA A 153 -8.91 -2.54 6.70
N TRP A 154 -7.93 -2.00 5.99
CA TRP A 154 -6.93 -2.81 5.30
C TRP A 154 -6.16 -3.72 6.27
N LEU A 155 -5.66 -3.17 7.38
CA LEU A 155 -4.93 -3.97 8.38
C LEU A 155 -5.78 -5.10 8.95
N ALA A 156 -7.06 -4.83 9.28
CA ALA A 156 -7.97 -5.85 9.74
C ALA A 156 -8.18 -6.95 8.68
N TYR A 157 -8.37 -6.57 7.42
CA TYR A 157 -8.49 -7.52 6.32
C TYR A 157 -7.21 -8.35 6.13
N SER A 158 -6.04 -7.72 6.11
CA SER A 158 -4.76 -8.40 5.92
C SER A 158 -4.42 -9.36 7.08
N LEU A 159 -4.79 -9.03 8.31
CA LEU A 159 -4.57 -9.87 9.49
C LEU A 159 -5.48 -11.11 9.51
N ASN A 160 -6.69 -10.99 9.00
CA ASN A 160 -7.69 -12.05 9.07
C ASN A 160 -7.70 -12.94 7.82
N THR A 161 -7.38 -12.41 6.64
CA THR A 161 -7.60 -13.09 5.37
C THR A 161 -6.31 -13.47 4.65
N ILE A 162 -5.29 -12.62 4.67
CA ILE A 162 -4.13 -12.74 3.76
C ILE A 162 -2.87 -13.16 4.51
N GLN A 163 -2.79 -13.71 5.56
CA GLN A 163 -1.63 -14.25 6.28
C GLN A 163 -0.23 -13.83 5.76
N ILE A 164 -0.06 -12.58 5.34
CA ILE A 164 1.24 -12.01 4.97
C ILE A 164 2.07 -11.88 6.26
N GLY A 165 3.34 -12.25 6.20
CA GLY A 165 4.25 -12.23 7.36
C GLY A 165 4.25 -10.92 8.17
N GLY A 166 4.82 -10.94 9.37
CA GLY A 166 4.87 -9.75 10.24
C GLY A 166 3.58 -9.51 11.05
N ARG A 167 2.80 -10.55 11.36
CA ARG A 167 1.52 -10.43 12.10
C ARG A 167 1.63 -9.55 13.34
N HIS A 168 2.66 -9.72 14.13
CA HIS A 168 2.86 -8.94 15.37
C HIS A 168 3.06 -7.44 15.08
N GLN A 169 3.87 -7.10 14.08
CA GLN A 169 4.08 -5.70 13.66
C GLN A 169 2.78 -5.07 13.14
N LYS A 170 1.98 -5.81 12.37
CA LYS A 170 0.68 -5.34 11.89
C LYS A 170 -0.33 -5.13 13.02
N LEU A 171 -0.35 -6.02 14.01
CA LEU A 171 -1.19 -5.84 15.20
C LEU A 171 -0.82 -4.56 15.96
N HIS A 172 0.48 -4.32 16.20
CA HIS A 172 0.94 -3.08 16.82
C HIS A 172 0.61 -1.83 16.00
N ARG A 173 0.73 -1.91 14.67
CA ARG A 173 0.38 -0.81 13.79
C ARG A 173 -1.13 -0.54 13.83
N ALA A 174 -1.96 -1.58 13.74
CA ALA A 174 -3.41 -1.47 13.85
C ALA A 174 -3.84 -0.86 15.20
N TYR A 175 -3.22 -1.31 16.29
CA TYR A 175 -3.46 -0.77 17.62
C TYR A 175 -3.16 0.73 17.70
N ARG A 176 -1.99 1.17 17.22
CA ARG A 176 -1.63 2.61 17.21
C ARG A 176 -2.60 3.45 16.39
N ILE A 177 -3.01 2.95 15.23
CA ILE A 177 -3.96 3.66 14.36
C ILE A 177 -5.32 3.77 15.02
N LEU A 178 -5.84 2.70 15.63
CA LEU A 178 -7.11 2.75 16.33
C LEU A 178 -7.09 3.68 17.55
N LYS A 179 -6.00 3.70 18.32
CA LYS A 179 -5.81 4.66 19.43
C LYS A 179 -5.83 6.11 18.92
N GLN A 180 -5.11 6.40 17.84
CA GLN A 180 -5.11 7.74 17.26
C GLN A 180 -6.49 8.13 16.73
N ARG A 181 -7.21 7.21 16.05
CA ARG A 181 -8.59 7.44 15.61
C ARG A 181 -9.52 7.77 16.79
N LEU A 182 -9.41 7.01 17.87
CA LEU A 182 -10.18 7.25 19.10
C LEU A 182 -9.89 8.67 19.65
N GLU A 183 -8.62 9.03 19.76
CA GLU A 183 -8.18 10.35 20.24
C GLU A 183 -8.72 11.49 19.36
N ILE A 184 -8.72 11.32 18.03
CA ILE A 184 -9.30 12.32 17.10
C ILE A 184 -10.81 12.45 17.33
N VAL A 185 -11.51 11.32 17.44
CA VAL A 185 -12.96 11.30 17.66
C VAL A 185 -13.30 11.96 19.00
N GLU A 186 -12.62 11.62 20.08
CA GLU A 186 -12.84 12.20 21.41
C GLU A 186 -12.60 13.73 21.47
N LYS A 187 -11.62 14.24 20.72
CA LYS A 187 -11.31 15.67 20.70
C LYS A 187 -12.27 16.49 19.85
N GLN A 188 -12.90 15.89 18.83
CA GLN A 188 -13.65 16.65 17.83
C GLN A 188 -15.16 16.61 17.99
N LEU A 189 -15.72 15.55 18.56
CA LEU A 189 -17.15 15.31 18.52
C LEU A 189 -17.84 15.69 19.82
N VAL A 190 -17.89 17.00 20.09
CA VAL A 190 -18.69 17.57 21.18
C VAL A 190 -20.19 17.76 20.76
N VAL A 191 -20.55 17.57 19.48
CA VAL A 191 -21.77 18.15 18.91
C VAL A 191 -22.92 17.18 18.68
N ASP A 192 -22.68 15.85 18.53
CA ASP A 192 -23.78 14.90 18.32
C ASP A 192 -23.57 13.63 19.18
N SER A 193 -24.29 13.56 20.27
CA SER A 193 -24.03 12.55 21.32
C SER A 193 -24.20 11.10 20.89
N GLY A 194 -25.18 10.77 20.05
CA GLY A 194 -25.51 9.38 19.72
C GLY A 194 -24.52 8.71 18.75
N ALA A 195 -24.15 9.39 17.67
CA ALA A 195 -23.19 8.89 16.69
C ALA A 195 -21.76 8.85 17.28
N TYR A 196 -21.45 9.78 18.16
CA TYR A 196 -20.21 9.83 18.92
C TYR A 196 -20.04 8.61 19.83
N ASP A 197 -21.02 8.35 20.71
CA ASP A 197 -20.96 7.26 21.68
C ASP A 197 -20.81 5.90 20.98
N PHE A 198 -21.52 5.71 19.87
CA PHE A 198 -21.38 4.50 19.06
C PHE A 198 -19.96 4.35 18.47
N LYS A 199 -19.39 5.42 17.91
CA LYS A 199 -18.07 5.39 17.29
C LYS A 199 -16.97 5.15 18.32
N VAL A 200 -17.05 5.81 19.48
CA VAL A 200 -16.13 5.61 20.61
C VAL A 200 -16.22 4.16 21.13
N SER A 201 -17.43 3.66 21.36
CA SER A 201 -17.64 2.28 21.79
C SER A 201 -17.06 1.26 20.82
N LEU A 202 -17.32 1.43 19.51
CA LEU A 202 -16.80 0.54 18.46
C LEU A 202 -15.27 0.55 18.39
N LEU A 203 -14.64 1.73 18.50
CA LEU A 203 -13.17 1.85 18.48
C LEU A 203 -12.55 1.23 19.74
N SER A 204 -13.15 1.48 20.91
CA SER A 204 -12.71 0.92 22.19
C SER A 204 -12.80 -0.61 22.22
N GLU A 205 -13.86 -1.19 21.67
CA GLU A 205 -14.00 -2.63 21.52
C GLU A 205 -12.90 -3.23 20.62
N LYS A 206 -12.66 -2.62 19.46
CA LYS A 206 -11.59 -3.07 18.54
C LYS A 206 -10.21 -2.97 19.18
N ILE A 207 -9.93 -1.91 19.92
CA ILE A 207 -8.69 -1.73 20.69
C ILE A 207 -8.55 -2.85 21.72
N SER A 208 -9.58 -3.13 22.50
CA SER A 208 -9.58 -4.19 23.50
C SER A 208 -9.34 -5.59 22.91
N ILE A 209 -9.88 -5.87 21.71
CA ILE A 209 -9.60 -7.12 20.99
C ILE A 209 -8.13 -7.21 20.60
N LEU A 210 -7.52 -6.13 20.09
CA LEU A 210 -6.11 -6.12 19.73
C LEU A 210 -5.20 -6.22 20.96
N GLU A 211 -5.54 -5.58 22.08
CA GLU A 211 -4.80 -5.69 23.34
C GLU A 211 -4.72 -7.13 23.83
N ARG A 212 -5.85 -7.86 23.79
CA ARG A 212 -5.88 -9.29 24.14
C ARG A 212 -5.00 -10.15 23.22
N GLN A 213 -4.89 -9.78 21.94
CA GLN A 213 -4.01 -10.49 20.99
C GLN A 213 -2.53 -10.14 21.16
N LEU A 214 -2.22 -8.91 21.55
CA LEU A 214 -0.85 -8.41 21.74
C LEU A 214 -0.28 -8.85 23.10
N TYR A 215 -1.12 -8.90 24.13
CA TYR A 215 -0.72 -9.14 25.52
C TYR A 215 -1.52 -10.29 26.19
N PRO A 216 -1.43 -11.52 25.67
CA PRO A 216 -2.26 -12.63 26.14
C PRO A 216 -2.04 -12.99 27.62
N THR A 217 -0.85 -12.75 28.15
CA THR A 217 -0.50 -13.04 29.56
C THR A 217 -1.08 -12.03 30.54
N ALA A 218 -1.16 -10.76 30.17
CA ALA A 218 -1.75 -9.70 31.01
C ALA A 218 -3.23 -9.90 31.28
N SER A 219 -3.96 -10.47 30.31
CA SER A 219 -5.38 -10.79 30.44
C SER A 219 -5.64 -11.91 31.46
N LYS A 220 -4.75 -12.89 31.54
CA LYS A 220 -4.87 -14.02 32.45
C LYS A 220 -4.57 -13.62 33.91
N GLU A 221 -3.54 -12.82 34.10
CA GLU A 221 -3.11 -12.35 35.41
C GLU A 221 -4.14 -11.39 36.06
N ASN A 222 -4.80 -10.55 35.26
CA ASN A 222 -5.89 -9.71 35.73
C ASN A 222 -7.15 -10.54 36.04
N SER A 223 -7.49 -11.55 35.23
CA SER A 223 -8.62 -12.44 35.51
C SER A 223 -8.43 -13.22 36.81
N ASP A 224 -7.21 -13.67 37.12
CA ASP A 224 -6.91 -14.42 38.34
C ASP A 224 -6.89 -13.52 39.59
N ARG A 225 -6.49 -12.23 39.44
CA ARG A 225 -6.59 -11.24 40.53
C ARG A 225 -8.03 -10.94 40.95
N TYR A 226 -8.97 -10.88 40.01
CA TYR A 226 -10.39 -10.61 40.33
C TYR A 226 -11.15 -11.86 40.80
N ARG A 227 -10.59 -13.06 40.63
CA ARG A 227 -11.21 -14.31 41.09
C ARG A 227 -10.94 -14.63 42.56
N ASN A 228 -9.97 -13.96 43.16
CA ASN A 228 -9.54 -14.17 44.53
C ASN A 228 -10.04 -13.08 45.50
N TRP A 229 -11.02 -12.30 45.08
CA TRP A 229 -11.81 -11.38 45.91
C TRP A 229 -13.29 -11.85 45.93
#